data_615e0bc931c4427b4ba634f5c774d962
#
_entry.id   615e0bc931c4427b4ba634f5c774d962
#
_cell.length_a   1.000
_cell.length_b   1.000
_cell.length_c   1.000
_cell.angle_alpha   90.00
_cell.angle_beta   90.00
_cell.angle_gamma   90.00
#
_symmetry.space_group_name_H-M   'P 1'
#
loop_
_entity.id
_entity.type
_entity.pdbx_description
1 polymer ?
#
loop_
_entity_poly.entity_id
_entity_poly.type
_entity_poly.pdbx_seq_one_letter_code
_entity_poly.pdbx_strand_id
1 'polypeptide(L)'
;MIMSRALDPLEFFAGTGAPARASANQGTRKVGIGQPMTPVFTAMAVMVLVVLAITFARSAGVVAALWGAGGVAVAVWLRTSRGPLYDLSFGALITAGVAAGNLLAGNSIQLTLMFTVANMLDIYVAVLLARRFAPTLNLASVQGACRFLLAAAVIAPLPAAAFAGGMLWWMTGADFLEAAETWWFGHALSVAVLSSFGLALTRREVARFRTPARAIEAAVLLGLLAALSYTVFSQQQLPIGFVITPLLLLIAVRLRMLGITTGLVILSVIAVGGSMRGFGPYGHAFEGPDRAMMAQLLVLFGYLPIMLVAALLEERDRFADRARLGQVRAERASEAKSRLLANVAHEIKSPVGGVIGIGELWKAGQLGPVSATQAEMAEMLVKTARQVEALAHDLLDVARAESGAVKVELRPTDIPGMLEDVRRATALRPDAQGLRMELVCEGDGLVALADSQRLTQVIANLASNAAKYGGSGGVVIFRACRIHDGVRIEVIDRGDGLSVEKQTQLFEPFNRLGLERSTVEGHGIGLALAKRLVELQGGSIGVTSAPGQGATFWVELPAA
;
A
#
# COMPACT_ATOMS: atom_id res chain seq x y z
N MET A 1 24.64 5.52 19.33
CA MET A 1 25.41 5.54 18.08
C MET A 1 24.45 5.47 16.90
N ILE A 2 23.61 6.49 16.78
CA ILE A 2 22.63 6.71 15.69
C ILE A 2 22.71 8.21 15.40
N MET A 3 23.55 8.60 14.45
CA MET A 3 23.48 9.90 13.79
C MET A 3 24.40 9.90 12.57
N SER A 4 23.93 10.49 11.50
CA SER A 4 24.63 10.81 10.24
C SER A 4 24.45 9.75 9.12
N ARG A 5 23.27 9.76 8.52
CA ARG A 5 23.16 9.68 7.06
C ARG A 5 22.56 11.01 6.59
N ALA A 6 23.44 11.94 6.28
CA ALA A 6 23.08 13.09 5.46
C ALA A 6 22.59 12.54 4.13
N LEU A 7 21.33 12.82 3.77
CA LEU A 7 20.74 12.48 2.49
C LEU A 7 21.54 13.21 1.41
N ASP A 8 22.25 12.46 0.58
CA ASP A 8 22.89 12.99 -0.61
C ASP A 8 21.77 13.56 -1.52
N PRO A 9 21.84 14.85 -1.90
CA PRO A 9 20.85 15.44 -2.81
C PRO A 9 20.67 14.68 -4.12
N LEU A 10 21.66 13.91 -4.56
CA LEU A 10 21.61 13.09 -5.75
C LEU A 10 20.77 11.81 -5.56
N GLU A 11 20.65 11.28 -4.35
CA GLU A 11 19.78 10.12 -4.08
C GLU A 11 18.27 10.45 -4.18
N PHE A 12 17.88 11.71 -3.98
CA PHE A 12 16.50 12.13 -4.20
C PHE A 12 16.05 11.93 -5.66
N PHE A 13 16.97 12.07 -6.61
CA PHE A 13 16.73 11.88 -8.05
C PHE A 13 17.01 10.45 -8.53
N ALA A 14 17.81 9.67 -7.81
CA ALA A 14 18.08 8.27 -8.12
C ALA A 14 16.99 7.38 -7.50
N GLY A 15 15.94 7.10 -8.26
CA GLY A 15 14.95 6.09 -7.87
C GLY A 15 15.60 4.70 -7.80
N THR A 16 15.90 4.20 -6.60
CA THR A 16 16.27 2.80 -6.38
C THR A 16 15.04 1.90 -6.54
N GLY A 17 14.75 1.55 -7.77
CA GLY A 17 13.80 0.55 -8.15
C GLY A 17 14.24 -0.03 -9.49
N ALA A 18 14.85 -1.22 -9.47
CA ALA A 18 15.08 -1.96 -10.69
C ALA A 18 13.76 -2.04 -11.47
N PRO A 19 13.74 -1.79 -12.78
CA PRO A 19 12.51 -1.90 -13.53
C PRO A 19 12.08 -3.38 -13.49
N ALA A 20 10.99 -3.67 -12.78
CA ALA A 20 10.25 -4.89 -13.03
C ALA A 20 9.98 -4.92 -14.53
N ARG A 21 10.54 -5.91 -15.22
CA ARG A 21 10.28 -6.18 -16.64
C ARG A 21 8.77 -6.27 -16.79
N ALA A 22 8.13 -5.16 -17.12
CA ALA A 22 6.77 -5.15 -17.60
C ALA A 22 6.75 -6.04 -18.82
N SER A 23 6.06 -7.16 -18.73
CA SER A 23 5.82 -8.08 -19.83
C SER A 23 5.37 -7.28 -21.04
N ALA A 24 6.08 -7.41 -22.13
CA ALA A 24 5.75 -6.87 -23.44
C ALA A 24 4.47 -7.56 -23.95
N ASN A 25 3.33 -7.15 -23.44
CA ASN A 25 2.05 -7.39 -24.06
C ASN A 25 1.26 -6.07 -24.09
N GLN A 26 1.89 -5.06 -24.72
CA GLN A 26 1.16 -3.90 -25.20
C GLN A 26 0.44 -4.33 -26.49
N GLY A 27 -0.73 -4.93 -26.31
CA GLY A 27 -1.69 -5.07 -27.38
C GLY A 27 -1.82 -3.69 -28.07
N THR A 28 -1.63 -3.68 -29.37
CA THR A 28 -1.78 -2.54 -30.27
C THR A 28 -3.05 -1.76 -29.92
N ARG A 29 -2.92 -0.70 -29.12
CA ARG A 29 -4.00 0.22 -28.85
C ARG A 29 -4.42 0.83 -30.17
N LYS A 30 -5.61 0.49 -30.66
CA LYS A 30 -6.22 1.14 -31.82
C LYS A 30 -6.15 2.65 -31.62
N VAL A 31 -5.42 3.31 -32.49
CA VAL A 31 -5.25 4.76 -32.54
C VAL A 31 -6.62 5.38 -32.83
N GLY A 32 -7.18 6.14 -31.91
CA GLY A 32 -8.41 6.90 -32.16
C GLY A 32 -8.17 7.91 -33.30
N ILE A 33 -9.18 8.16 -34.12
CA ILE A 33 -9.13 8.98 -35.35
C ILE A 33 -8.59 10.41 -35.12
N GLY A 34 -8.65 10.97 -33.90
CA GLY A 34 -8.12 12.31 -33.55
C GLY A 34 -6.64 12.38 -33.18
N GLN A 35 -5.93 11.26 -33.07
CA GLN A 35 -4.55 11.24 -32.54
C GLN A 35 -3.45 11.78 -33.48
N PRO A 36 -3.49 11.61 -34.82
CA PRO A 36 -2.48 12.17 -35.71
C PRO A 36 -2.55 13.72 -35.79
N MET A 37 -3.69 14.30 -35.53
CA MET A 37 -3.88 15.76 -35.59
C MET A 37 -3.56 16.49 -34.27
N THR A 38 -3.26 15.76 -33.20
CA THR A 38 -2.96 16.38 -31.89
C THR A 38 -1.85 17.43 -31.96
N PRO A 39 -0.71 17.19 -32.64
CA PRO A 39 0.34 18.21 -32.77
C PRO A 39 -0.14 19.48 -33.45
N VAL A 40 -0.97 19.36 -34.50
CA VAL A 40 -1.52 20.50 -35.24
C VAL A 40 -2.44 21.33 -34.35
N PHE A 41 -3.41 20.70 -33.71
CA PHE A 41 -4.30 21.41 -32.78
C PHE A 41 -3.55 22.06 -31.63
N THR A 42 -2.49 21.41 -31.14
CA THR A 42 -1.65 21.99 -30.07
C THR A 42 -0.90 23.21 -30.59
N ALA A 43 -0.33 23.15 -31.79
CA ALA A 43 0.36 24.27 -32.40
C ALA A 43 -0.59 25.47 -32.61
N MET A 44 -1.83 25.21 -33.06
CA MET A 44 -2.86 26.25 -33.17
C MET A 44 -3.23 26.87 -31.82
N ALA A 45 -3.41 26.03 -30.79
CA ALA A 45 -3.70 26.51 -29.45
C ALA A 45 -2.54 27.34 -28.88
N VAL A 46 -1.30 26.90 -29.07
CA VAL A 46 -0.09 27.64 -28.70
C VAL A 46 -0.03 28.99 -29.43
N MET A 47 -0.25 29.00 -30.72
CA MET A 47 -0.29 30.23 -31.52
C MET A 47 -1.32 31.25 -30.96
N VAL A 48 -2.54 30.80 -30.68
CA VAL A 48 -3.60 31.65 -30.10
C VAL A 48 -3.20 32.17 -28.72
N LEU A 49 -2.64 31.31 -27.85
CA LEU A 49 -2.19 31.69 -26.52
C LEU A 49 -1.04 32.71 -26.57
N VAL A 50 -0.12 32.59 -27.52
CA VAL A 50 0.96 33.56 -27.75
C VAL A 50 0.38 34.92 -28.16
N VAL A 51 -0.54 34.96 -29.15
CA VAL A 51 -1.20 36.20 -29.57
C VAL A 51 -1.93 36.85 -28.40
N LEU A 52 -2.72 36.10 -27.66
CA LEU A 52 -3.47 36.62 -26.52
C LEU A 52 -2.55 37.16 -25.43
N ALA A 53 -1.48 36.45 -25.10
CA ALA A 53 -0.53 36.88 -24.07
C ALA A 53 0.17 38.19 -24.44
N ILE A 54 0.66 38.31 -25.67
CA ILE A 54 1.35 39.53 -26.17
C ILE A 54 0.38 40.71 -26.28
N THR A 55 -0.81 40.48 -26.84
CA THR A 55 -1.81 41.53 -27.01
C THR A 55 -2.28 42.07 -25.66
N PHE A 56 -2.53 41.17 -24.72
CA PHE A 56 -2.91 41.57 -23.36
C PHE A 56 -1.79 42.34 -22.63
N ALA A 57 -0.56 41.87 -22.72
CA ALA A 57 0.58 42.56 -22.12
C ALA A 57 0.77 43.99 -22.68
N ARG A 58 0.64 44.16 -24.01
CA ARG A 58 0.72 45.48 -24.63
C ARG A 58 -0.41 46.41 -24.20
N SER A 59 -1.65 45.89 -24.10
CA SER A 59 -2.79 46.69 -23.64
C SER A 59 -2.64 47.15 -22.18
N ALA A 60 -1.92 46.37 -21.35
CA ALA A 60 -1.64 46.70 -19.96
C ALA A 60 -0.34 47.52 -19.78
N GLY A 61 0.44 47.77 -20.83
CA GLY A 61 1.71 48.50 -20.78
C GLY A 61 2.82 47.76 -20.06
N VAL A 62 2.75 46.44 -19.98
CA VAL A 62 3.66 45.56 -19.21
C VAL A 62 4.17 44.40 -20.04
N VAL A 63 5.22 43.72 -19.57
CA VAL A 63 5.69 42.46 -20.18
C VAL A 63 4.69 41.34 -19.95
N ALA A 64 4.64 40.35 -20.89
CA ALA A 64 3.71 39.22 -20.81
C ALA A 64 4.00 38.33 -19.58
N ALA A 65 3.33 38.64 -18.48
CA ALA A 65 3.49 37.93 -17.21
C ALA A 65 2.66 36.63 -17.12
N LEU A 66 1.73 36.39 -18.03
CA LEU A 66 0.93 35.17 -18.10
C LEU A 66 1.21 34.43 -19.40
N TRP A 67 2.20 33.55 -19.39
CA TRP A 67 2.66 32.84 -20.57
C TRP A 67 2.10 31.39 -20.60
N GLY A 68 0.86 31.22 -21.08
CA GLY A 68 0.18 29.92 -21.05
C GLY A 68 0.67 28.90 -22.08
N ALA A 69 1.31 29.35 -23.16
CA ALA A 69 1.66 28.52 -24.31
C ALA A 69 2.62 27.37 -23.98
N GLY A 70 3.68 27.67 -23.20
CA GLY A 70 4.69 26.67 -22.80
C GLY A 70 4.10 25.54 -21.97
N GLY A 71 3.29 25.85 -20.97
CA GLY A 71 2.68 24.85 -20.09
C GLY A 71 1.74 23.90 -20.85
N VAL A 72 0.94 24.42 -21.78
CA VAL A 72 0.07 23.59 -22.64
C VAL A 72 0.90 22.69 -23.56
N ALA A 73 1.93 23.25 -24.21
CA ALA A 73 2.83 22.47 -25.08
C ALA A 73 3.50 21.32 -24.32
N VAL A 74 4.09 21.59 -23.14
CA VAL A 74 4.75 20.58 -22.29
C VAL A 74 3.77 19.48 -21.88
N ALA A 75 2.57 19.83 -21.39
CA ALA A 75 1.56 18.87 -20.97
C ALA A 75 1.16 17.91 -22.09
N VAL A 76 0.82 18.46 -23.27
CA VAL A 76 0.38 17.64 -24.40
C VAL A 76 1.51 16.81 -24.94
N TRP A 77 2.72 17.37 -25.06
CA TRP A 77 3.88 16.64 -25.55
C TRP A 77 4.22 15.44 -24.66
N LEU A 78 4.27 15.63 -23.34
CA LEU A 78 4.54 14.54 -22.38
C LEU A 78 3.50 13.43 -22.45
N ARG A 79 2.23 13.76 -22.72
CA ARG A 79 1.13 12.78 -22.80
C ARG A 79 1.03 12.03 -24.10
N THR A 80 1.49 12.61 -25.20
CA THR A 80 1.24 12.10 -26.55
C THR A 80 2.46 11.55 -27.24
N SER A 81 3.66 11.74 -26.71
CA SER A 81 4.92 11.25 -27.28
C SER A 81 4.91 9.75 -27.59
N ARG A 82 5.40 9.39 -28.78
CA ARG A 82 5.40 8.02 -29.31
C ARG A 82 6.74 7.62 -29.94
N GLY A 83 7.75 8.41 -29.72
CA GLY A 83 9.09 8.15 -30.25
C GLY A 83 9.71 9.36 -30.96
N PRO A 84 10.96 9.25 -31.41
CA PRO A 84 11.75 10.39 -31.88
C PRO A 84 11.15 11.15 -33.07
N LEU A 85 10.57 10.44 -34.04
CA LEU A 85 9.95 11.07 -35.22
C LEU A 85 8.71 11.88 -34.84
N TYR A 86 7.91 11.38 -33.91
CA TYR A 86 6.77 12.14 -33.38
C TYR A 86 7.25 13.38 -32.63
N ASP A 87 8.26 13.23 -31.80
CA ASP A 87 8.82 14.34 -31.02
C ASP A 87 9.42 15.42 -31.93
N LEU A 88 10.09 15.04 -33.01
CA LEU A 88 10.62 15.98 -33.99
C LEU A 88 9.48 16.76 -34.70
N SER A 89 8.46 16.06 -35.19
CA SER A 89 7.32 16.72 -35.87
C SER A 89 6.50 17.58 -34.91
N PHE A 90 6.31 17.13 -33.65
CA PHE A 90 5.63 17.90 -32.61
C PHE A 90 6.41 19.19 -32.31
N GLY A 91 7.73 19.07 -32.09
CA GLY A 91 8.60 20.22 -31.85
C GLY A 91 8.59 21.22 -33.01
N ALA A 92 8.68 20.76 -34.26
CA ALA A 92 8.64 21.62 -35.45
C ALA A 92 7.30 22.39 -35.54
N LEU A 93 6.17 21.71 -35.31
CA LEU A 93 4.84 22.34 -35.36
C LEU A 93 4.66 23.36 -34.22
N ILE A 94 5.11 23.07 -33.00
CA ILE A 94 5.06 24.03 -31.88
C ILE A 94 5.95 25.24 -32.19
N THR A 95 7.16 25.02 -32.73
CA THR A 95 8.05 26.11 -33.18
C THR A 95 7.33 27.02 -34.18
N ALA A 96 6.70 26.43 -35.19
CA ALA A 96 5.92 27.21 -36.17
C ALA A 96 4.75 27.94 -35.51
N GLY A 97 4.05 27.33 -34.57
CA GLY A 97 2.95 27.93 -33.80
C GLY A 97 3.42 29.14 -32.97
N VAL A 98 4.53 29.03 -32.27
CA VAL A 98 5.13 30.13 -31.47
C VAL A 98 5.57 31.26 -32.40
N ALA A 99 6.29 30.97 -33.48
CA ALA A 99 6.72 31.97 -34.46
C ALA A 99 5.54 32.70 -35.12
N ALA A 100 4.57 31.96 -35.60
CA ALA A 100 3.36 32.53 -36.18
C ALA A 100 2.59 33.42 -35.17
N GLY A 101 2.44 32.98 -33.93
CA GLY A 101 1.81 33.77 -32.87
C GLY A 101 2.55 35.09 -32.59
N ASN A 102 3.87 35.10 -32.56
CA ASN A 102 4.67 36.31 -32.40
C ASN A 102 4.50 37.28 -33.60
N LEU A 103 4.54 36.77 -34.81
CA LEU A 103 4.35 37.59 -36.00
C LEU A 103 2.92 38.18 -36.05
N LEU A 104 1.90 37.36 -35.80
CA LEU A 104 0.50 37.82 -35.75
C LEU A 104 0.25 38.86 -34.66
N ALA A 105 0.96 38.74 -33.55
CA ALA A 105 0.93 39.76 -32.50
C ALA A 105 1.71 41.04 -32.86
N GLY A 106 2.36 41.12 -34.04
CA GLY A 106 3.05 42.29 -34.52
C GLY A 106 4.47 42.49 -33.96
N ASN A 107 5.14 41.43 -33.55
CA ASN A 107 6.56 41.50 -33.23
C ASN A 107 7.41 41.59 -34.50
N SER A 108 8.56 42.28 -34.40
CA SER A 108 9.55 42.29 -35.47
C SER A 108 10.10 40.90 -35.74
N ILE A 109 10.66 40.65 -36.92
CA ILE A 109 11.26 39.35 -37.28
C ILE A 109 12.38 38.98 -36.25
N GLN A 110 13.19 39.95 -35.84
CA GLN A 110 14.27 39.73 -34.88
C GLN A 110 13.73 39.29 -33.52
N LEU A 111 12.74 39.98 -32.96
CA LEU A 111 12.07 39.64 -31.71
C LEU A 111 11.34 38.30 -31.83
N THR A 112 10.71 38.04 -32.97
CA THR A 112 10.04 36.75 -33.23
C THR A 112 11.03 35.58 -33.16
N LEU A 113 12.19 35.69 -33.81
CA LEU A 113 13.23 34.65 -33.77
C LEU A 113 13.74 34.46 -32.38
N MET A 114 14.10 35.54 -31.65
CA MET A 114 14.59 35.51 -30.29
C MET A 114 13.58 34.81 -29.36
N PHE A 115 12.32 35.29 -29.34
CA PHE A 115 11.30 34.72 -28.46
C PHE A 115 10.93 33.29 -28.83
N THR A 116 10.99 32.92 -30.11
CA THR A 116 10.75 31.55 -30.56
C THR A 116 11.85 30.60 -30.02
N VAL A 117 13.12 31.00 -30.14
CA VAL A 117 14.25 30.22 -29.60
C VAL A 117 14.14 30.09 -28.07
N ALA A 118 13.90 31.19 -27.35
CA ALA A 118 13.76 31.16 -25.90
C ALA A 118 12.62 30.26 -25.44
N ASN A 119 11.45 30.37 -26.06
CA ASN A 119 10.28 29.53 -25.74
C ASN A 119 10.52 28.05 -26.03
N MET A 120 11.14 27.74 -27.16
CA MET A 120 11.45 26.35 -27.51
C MET A 120 12.50 25.75 -26.61
N LEU A 121 13.50 26.55 -26.17
CA LEU A 121 14.49 26.13 -25.19
C LEU A 121 13.82 25.73 -23.86
N ASP A 122 12.92 26.56 -23.34
CA ASP A 122 12.13 26.25 -22.14
C ASP A 122 11.32 24.94 -22.31
N ILE A 123 10.52 24.84 -23.39
CA ILE A 123 9.66 23.67 -23.63
C ILE A 123 10.50 22.38 -23.78
N TYR A 124 11.60 22.41 -24.55
CA TYR A 124 12.45 21.25 -24.75
C TYR A 124 13.12 20.81 -23.45
N VAL A 125 13.69 21.74 -22.70
CA VAL A 125 14.35 21.43 -21.43
C VAL A 125 13.33 20.91 -20.42
N ALA A 126 12.12 21.49 -20.34
CA ALA A 126 11.07 21.01 -19.47
C ALA A 126 10.63 19.57 -19.80
N VAL A 127 10.44 19.26 -21.09
CA VAL A 127 10.11 17.89 -21.52
C VAL A 127 11.26 16.91 -21.24
N LEU A 128 12.50 17.31 -21.51
CA LEU A 128 13.68 16.47 -21.26
C LEU A 128 13.83 16.16 -19.77
N LEU A 129 13.80 17.18 -18.93
CA LEU A 129 13.95 17.03 -17.48
C LEU A 129 12.76 16.27 -16.87
N ALA A 130 11.53 16.54 -17.31
CA ALA A 130 10.36 15.77 -16.86
C ALA A 130 10.50 14.28 -17.19
N ARG A 131 10.93 13.94 -18.41
CA ARG A 131 11.18 12.53 -18.81
C ARG A 131 12.30 11.87 -18.01
N ARG A 132 13.34 12.63 -17.66
CA ARG A 132 14.51 12.10 -16.93
C ARG A 132 14.22 11.91 -15.44
N PHE A 133 13.58 12.86 -14.79
CA PHE A 133 13.42 12.91 -13.34
C PHE A 133 12.02 12.56 -12.85
N ALA A 134 10.99 12.66 -13.69
CA ALA A 134 9.62 12.27 -13.39
C ALA A 134 9.03 11.34 -14.47
N PRO A 135 9.67 10.21 -14.81
CA PRO A 135 9.31 9.38 -15.96
C PRO A 135 7.90 8.80 -15.89
N THR A 136 7.37 8.61 -14.69
CA THR A 136 6.00 8.11 -14.49
C THR A 136 4.92 9.18 -14.69
N LEU A 137 5.28 10.46 -14.74
CA LEU A 137 4.39 11.63 -14.78
C LEU A 137 3.23 11.53 -13.74
N ASN A 138 3.52 10.91 -12.61
CA ASN A 138 2.52 10.63 -11.57
C ASN A 138 2.41 11.80 -10.59
N LEU A 139 1.60 12.80 -10.92
CA LEU A 139 1.30 13.92 -10.01
C LEU A 139 0.48 13.51 -8.78
N ALA A 140 -0.11 12.33 -8.78
CA ALA A 140 -0.89 11.79 -7.65
C ALA A 140 0.00 11.05 -6.62
N SER A 141 1.29 11.36 -6.58
CA SER A 141 2.21 11.04 -5.49
C SER A 141 3.04 12.27 -5.17
N VAL A 142 3.33 12.47 -3.90
CA VAL A 142 4.11 13.64 -3.44
C VAL A 142 5.46 13.70 -4.13
N GLN A 143 6.19 12.58 -4.16
CA GLN A 143 7.49 12.49 -4.80
C GLN A 143 7.43 12.80 -6.31
N GLY A 144 6.41 12.25 -7.02
CA GLY A 144 6.23 12.50 -8.45
C GLY A 144 5.91 13.96 -8.75
N ALA A 145 5.01 14.58 -7.96
CA ALA A 145 4.66 15.99 -8.08
C ALA A 145 5.86 16.90 -7.80
N CYS A 146 6.59 16.66 -6.70
CA CYS A 146 7.79 17.45 -6.35
C CYS A 146 8.89 17.34 -7.42
N ARG A 147 9.17 16.13 -7.92
CA ARG A 147 10.17 15.93 -8.99
C ARG A 147 9.77 16.64 -10.28
N PHE A 148 8.49 16.56 -10.65
CA PHE A 148 7.99 17.24 -11.84
C PHE A 148 8.10 18.77 -11.70
N LEU A 149 7.60 19.32 -10.60
CA LEU A 149 7.64 20.76 -10.36
C LEU A 149 9.08 21.28 -10.30
N LEU A 150 9.97 20.62 -9.57
CA LEU A 150 11.35 21.04 -9.47
C LEU A 150 12.07 20.97 -10.82
N ALA A 151 11.94 19.86 -11.54
CA ALA A 151 12.65 19.64 -12.80
C ALA A 151 12.08 20.50 -13.95
N ALA A 152 10.76 20.49 -14.14
CA ALA A 152 10.12 21.09 -15.30
C ALA A 152 9.66 22.53 -15.08
N ALA A 153 9.30 22.93 -13.83
CA ALA A 153 8.80 24.27 -13.60
C ALA A 153 9.86 25.21 -13.00
N VAL A 154 10.81 24.68 -12.20
CA VAL A 154 11.84 25.53 -11.56
C VAL A 154 13.14 25.54 -12.36
N ILE A 155 13.68 24.38 -12.71
CA ILE A 155 15.00 24.27 -13.35
C ILE A 155 14.91 24.52 -14.86
N ALA A 156 13.91 23.99 -15.53
CA ALA A 156 13.84 24.08 -16.98
C ALA A 156 13.77 25.50 -17.56
N PRO A 157 13.07 26.48 -16.94
CA PRO A 157 13.05 27.85 -17.45
C PRO A 157 14.35 28.62 -17.31
N LEU A 158 15.31 28.19 -16.47
CA LEU A 158 16.56 28.92 -16.20
C LEU A 158 17.41 29.19 -17.46
N PRO A 159 17.70 28.20 -18.33
CA PRO A 159 18.47 28.47 -19.56
C PRO A 159 17.75 29.42 -20.50
N ALA A 160 16.42 29.30 -20.61
CA ALA A 160 15.62 30.19 -21.44
C ALA A 160 15.58 31.63 -20.91
N ALA A 161 15.48 31.78 -19.60
CA ALA A 161 15.52 33.07 -18.92
C ALA A 161 16.88 33.76 -19.11
N ALA A 162 17.97 33.02 -18.95
CA ALA A 162 19.32 33.53 -19.19
C ALA A 162 19.54 33.97 -20.66
N PHE A 163 19.04 33.14 -21.61
CA PHE A 163 19.09 33.48 -23.02
C PHE A 163 18.25 34.74 -23.35
N ALA A 164 17.00 34.80 -22.88
CA ALA A 164 16.10 35.92 -23.17
C ALA A 164 16.59 37.20 -22.51
N GLY A 165 17.05 37.16 -21.25
CA GLY A 165 17.63 38.28 -20.53
C GLY A 165 18.89 38.84 -21.23
N GLY A 166 19.79 37.93 -21.67
CA GLY A 166 20.99 38.30 -22.41
C GLY A 166 20.71 38.95 -23.76
N MET A 167 19.72 38.42 -24.49
CA MET A 167 19.30 39.00 -25.78
C MET A 167 18.61 40.35 -25.62
N LEU A 168 17.76 40.51 -24.60
CA LEU A 168 17.10 41.80 -24.30
C LEU A 168 18.14 42.86 -23.86
N TRP A 169 19.08 42.50 -23.00
CA TRP A 169 20.19 43.37 -22.62
C TRP A 169 20.97 43.83 -23.84
N TRP A 170 21.35 42.90 -24.74
CA TRP A 170 22.11 43.21 -25.95
C TRP A 170 21.35 44.08 -26.95
N MET A 171 20.01 43.84 -27.13
CA MET A 171 19.22 44.53 -28.12
C MET A 171 18.67 45.88 -27.67
N THR A 172 18.31 46.00 -26.37
CA THR A 172 17.58 47.17 -25.85
C THR A 172 18.28 47.90 -24.74
N GLY A 173 19.39 47.32 -24.19
CA GLY A 173 20.05 47.87 -23.02
C GLY A 173 19.31 47.64 -21.70
N ALA A 174 18.25 46.78 -21.70
CA ALA A 174 17.49 46.43 -20.50
C ALA A 174 18.41 45.75 -19.46
N ASP A 175 18.08 45.86 -18.18
CA ASP A 175 18.80 45.12 -17.13
C ASP A 175 18.65 43.62 -17.35
N PHE A 176 19.81 42.91 -17.34
CA PHE A 176 19.85 41.48 -17.59
C PHE A 176 19.08 40.70 -16.53
N LEU A 177 19.26 41.02 -15.26
CA LEU A 177 18.70 40.27 -14.15
C LEU A 177 17.18 40.47 -14.10
N GLU A 178 16.69 41.70 -14.22
CA GLU A 178 15.27 42.04 -14.23
C GLU A 178 14.54 41.33 -15.39
N ALA A 179 15.14 41.35 -16.59
CA ALA A 179 14.59 40.68 -17.76
C ALA A 179 14.57 39.16 -17.60
N ALA A 180 15.63 38.57 -17.05
CA ALA A 180 15.73 37.13 -16.80
C ALA A 180 14.76 36.66 -15.70
N GLU A 181 14.61 37.40 -14.62
CA GLU A 181 13.65 37.11 -13.55
C GLU A 181 12.22 37.17 -14.06
N THR A 182 11.85 38.23 -14.77
CA THR A 182 10.49 38.32 -15.37
C THR A 182 10.18 37.15 -16.28
N TRP A 183 11.15 36.75 -17.11
CA TRP A 183 11.02 35.60 -17.97
C TRP A 183 10.83 34.30 -17.17
N TRP A 184 11.70 34.09 -16.18
CA TRP A 184 11.65 32.87 -15.36
C TRP A 184 10.33 32.72 -14.62
N PHE A 185 9.84 33.75 -13.94
CA PHE A 185 8.58 33.68 -13.19
C PHE A 185 7.37 33.36 -14.10
N GLY A 186 7.28 34.00 -15.28
CA GLY A 186 6.20 33.77 -16.22
C GLY A 186 6.17 32.33 -16.75
N HIS A 187 7.32 31.79 -17.09
CA HIS A 187 7.48 30.45 -17.62
C HIS A 187 7.35 29.37 -16.54
N ALA A 188 7.98 29.57 -15.37
CA ALA A 188 7.84 28.70 -14.21
C ALA A 188 6.37 28.53 -13.79
N LEU A 189 5.61 29.63 -13.70
CA LEU A 189 4.19 29.60 -13.38
C LEU A 189 3.39 28.83 -14.42
N SER A 190 3.65 29.10 -15.70
CA SER A 190 2.99 28.42 -16.81
C SER A 190 3.15 26.90 -16.75
N VAL A 191 4.39 26.44 -16.65
CA VAL A 191 4.70 25.01 -16.57
C VAL A 191 4.16 24.41 -15.28
N ALA A 192 4.32 25.07 -14.13
CA ALA A 192 3.82 24.56 -12.86
C ALA A 192 2.30 24.37 -12.85
N VAL A 193 1.55 25.32 -13.35
CA VAL A 193 0.08 25.33 -13.25
C VAL A 193 -0.57 24.62 -14.43
N LEU A 194 -0.28 25.04 -15.67
CA LEU A 194 -0.96 24.52 -16.84
C LEU A 194 -0.49 23.10 -17.21
N SER A 195 0.80 22.80 -17.04
CA SER A 195 1.23 21.42 -17.29
C SER A 195 0.68 20.47 -16.23
N SER A 196 0.62 20.89 -14.96
CA SER A 196 0.00 20.08 -13.91
C SER A 196 -1.48 19.84 -14.16
N PHE A 197 -2.23 20.86 -14.58
CA PHE A 197 -3.63 20.70 -15.00
C PHE A 197 -3.76 19.75 -16.19
N GLY A 198 -2.97 19.95 -17.25
CA GLY A 198 -2.99 19.10 -18.43
C GLY A 198 -2.64 17.64 -18.11
N LEU A 199 -1.68 17.38 -17.22
CA LEU A 199 -1.32 16.03 -16.76
C LEU A 199 -2.39 15.41 -15.85
N ALA A 200 -3.08 16.21 -15.02
CA ALA A 200 -4.17 15.76 -14.17
C ALA A 200 -5.45 15.42 -14.95
N LEU A 201 -5.64 15.99 -16.13
CA LEU A 201 -6.83 15.79 -16.98
C LEU A 201 -6.86 14.40 -17.61
N THR A 202 -7.09 13.35 -16.79
CA THR A 202 -7.18 11.96 -17.24
C THR A 202 -8.63 11.49 -17.31
N ARG A 203 -8.92 10.45 -18.14
CA ARG A 203 -10.27 9.87 -18.22
C ARG A 203 -10.79 9.40 -16.85
N ARG A 204 -9.90 8.90 -15.98
CA ARG A 204 -10.24 8.45 -14.64
C ARG A 204 -10.66 9.62 -13.75
N GLU A 205 -9.91 10.71 -13.77
CA GLU A 205 -10.20 11.89 -12.96
C GLU A 205 -11.50 12.59 -13.43
N VAL A 206 -11.68 12.74 -14.75
CA VAL A 206 -12.92 13.29 -15.30
C VAL A 206 -14.14 12.41 -14.98
N ALA A 207 -13.96 11.09 -14.95
CA ALA A 207 -15.05 10.17 -14.60
C ALA A 207 -15.57 10.35 -13.17
N ARG A 208 -14.78 10.90 -12.24
CA ARG A 208 -15.22 11.23 -10.87
C ARG A 208 -16.34 12.28 -10.85
N PHE A 209 -16.41 13.12 -11.86
CA PHE A 209 -17.39 14.21 -11.97
C PHE A 209 -18.60 13.87 -12.88
N ARG A 210 -18.79 12.59 -13.25
CA ARG A 210 -19.93 12.17 -14.08
C ARG A 210 -21.26 12.18 -13.33
N THR A 211 -21.25 12.08 -12.01
CA THR A 211 -22.49 12.18 -11.23
C THR A 211 -22.89 13.65 -11.07
N PRO A 212 -24.20 14.00 -11.24
CA PRO A 212 -24.65 15.38 -11.14
C PRO A 212 -24.25 16.06 -9.82
N ALA A 213 -24.33 15.34 -8.71
CA ALA A 213 -23.96 15.88 -7.40
C ALA A 213 -22.48 16.31 -7.33
N ARG A 214 -21.57 15.48 -7.87
CA ARG A 214 -20.13 15.81 -7.92
C ARG A 214 -19.82 16.93 -8.91
N ALA A 215 -20.52 16.99 -10.04
CA ALA A 215 -20.36 18.07 -11.00
C ALA A 215 -20.82 19.40 -10.41
N ILE A 216 -21.97 19.44 -9.72
CA ILE A 216 -22.48 20.62 -9.03
C ILE A 216 -21.52 21.06 -7.91
N GLU A 217 -21.05 20.12 -7.08
CA GLU A 217 -20.05 20.39 -6.04
C GLU A 217 -18.78 21.06 -6.63
N ALA A 218 -18.26 20.51 -7.72
CA ALA A 218 -17.10 21.08 -8.39
C ALA A 218 -17.38 22.48 -8.96
N ALA A 219 -18.52 22.67 -9.62
CA ALA A 219 -18.92 23.97 -10.16
C ALA A 219 -19.09 25.03 -9.06
N VAL A 220 -19.70 24.67 -7.93
CA VAL A 220 -19.88 25.58 -6.79
C VAL A 220 -18.53 25.97 -6.18
N LEU A 221 -17.67 24.99 -5.87
CA LEU A 221 -16.37 25.28 -5.23
C LEU A 221 -15.45 26.08 -6.15
N LEU A 222 -15.38 25.75 -7.44
CA LEU A 222 -14.56 26.48 -8.39
C LEU A 222 -15.16 27.86 -8.69
N GLY A 223 -16.48 27.99 -8.74
CA GLY A 223 -17.16 29.29 -8.87
C GLY A 223 -16.93 30.20 -7.66
N LEU A 224 -17.01 29.66 -6.43
CA LEU A 224 -16.64 30.38 -5.22
C LEU A 224 -15.17 30.81 -5.23
N LEU A 225 -14.28 29.95 -5.70
CA LEU A 225 -12.86 30.30 -5.83
C LEU A 225 -12.66 31.43 -6.82
N ALA A 226 -13.33 31.39 -7.97
CA ALA A 226 -13.25 32.45 -8.98
C ALA A 226 -13.79 33.77 -8.41
N ALA A 227 -14.94 33.77 -7.75
CA ALA A 227 -15.54 34.95 -7.12
C ALA A 227 -14.65 35.52 -6.02
N LEU A 228 -14.15 34.67 -5.11
CA LEU A 228 -13.25 35.11 -4.03
C LEU A 228 -11.93 35.64 -4.58
N SER A 229 -11.33 34.95 -5.57
CA SER A 229 -10.11 35.42 -6.23
C SER A 229 -10.33 36.76 -6.93
N TYR A 230 -11.45 36.91 -7.63
CA TYR A 230 -11.80 38.18 -8.28
C TYR A 230 -11.92 39.31 -7.25
N THR A 231 -12.63 39.09 -6.12
CA THR A 231 -12.77 40.10 -5.04
C THR A 231 -11.41 40.49 -4.47
N VAL A 232 -10.54 39.51 -4.19
CA VAL A 232 -9.20 39.76 -3.61
C VAL A 232 -8.30 40.51 -4.58
N PHE A 233 -8.35 40.19 -5.88
CA PHE A 233 -7.47 40.77 -6.89
C PHE A 233 -8.10 41.92 -7.69
N SER A 234 -9.33 42.36 -7.36
CA SER A 234 -9.96 43.57 -7.92
C SER A 234 -9.85 44.78 -6.98
N GLN A 235 -9.43 44.61 -5.72
CA GLN A 235 -9.24 45.68 -4.75
C GLN A 235 -7.74 46.02 -4.61
N GLN A 236 -7.43 47.18 -4.03
CA GLN A 236 -6.05 47.68 -3.89
C GLN A 236 -5.63 47.89 -2.44
N GLN A 237 -6.56 47.85 -1.48
CA GLN A 237 -6.31 48.39 -0.13
C GLN A 237 -5.78 47.34 0.85
N LEU A 238 -6.17 46.06 0.74
CA LEU A 238 -5.90 45.07 1.76
C LEU A 238 -5.06 43.89 1.22
N PRO A 239 -3.99 43.49 1.89
CA PRO A 239 -3.16 42.34 1.51
C PRO A 239 -3.81 40.99 1.95
N ILE A 240 -5.08 40.76 1.57
CA ILE A 240 -5.90 39.62 2.02
C ILE A 240 -5.76 38.37 1.16
N GLY A 241 -4.67 38.22 0.41
CA GLY A 241 -4.44 37.04 -0.44
C GLY A 241 -4.60 35.70 0.29
N PHE A 242 -4.19 35.63 1.56
CA PHE A 242 -4.25 34.42 2.37
C PHE A 242 -5.66 33.86 2.56
N VAL A 243 -6.72 34.66 2.40
CA VAL A 243 -8.13 34.24 2.55
C VAL A 243 -8.54 33.17 1.50
N ILE A 244 -7.80 33.07 0.40
CA ILE A 244 -8.02 32.05 -0.64
C ILE A 244 -7.55 30.66 -0.19
N THR A 245 -6.55 30.59 0.69
CA THR A 245 -5.92 29.32 1.13
C THR A 245 -6.90 28.28 1.69
N PRO A 246 -7.84 28.61 2.60
CA PRO A 246 -8.78 27.63 3.14
C PRO A 246 -9.67 27.02 2.04
N LEU A 247 -10.10 27.82 1.06
CA LEU A 247 -10.92 27.35 -0.04
C LEU A 247 -10.14 26.45 -1.00
N LEU A 248 -8.87 26.78 -1.29
CA LEU A 248 -7.99 25.90 -2.07
C LEU A 248 -7.72 24.57 -1.35
N LEU A 249 -7.52 24.58 -0.02
CA LEU A 249 -7.39 23.37 0.77
C LEU A 249 -8.67 22.52 0.70
N LEU A 250 -9.84 23.15 0.82
CA LEU A 250 -11.11 22.45 0.67
C LEU A 250 -11.24 21.81 -0.73
N ILE A 251 -10.88 22.53 -1.77
CA ILE A 251 -10.85 22.03 -3.15
C ILE A 251 -9.89 20.84 -3.28
N ALA A 252 -8.68 20.93 -2.72
CA ALA A 252 -7.70 19.84 -2.72
C ALA A 252 -8.25 18.57 -2.04
N VAL A 253 -8.96 18.73 -0.92
CA VAL A 253 -9.57 17.62 -0.18
C VAL A 253 -10.78 17.02 -0.93
N ARG A 254 -11.68 17.86 -1.44
CA ARG A 254 -12.96 17.43 -2.03
C ARG A 254 -12.85 17.01 -3.48
N LEU A 255 -12.14 17.77 -4.29
CA LEU A 255 -12.03 17.59 -5.75
C LEU A 255 -10.70 16.94 -6.18
N ARG A 256 -9.78 16.73 -5.23
CA ARG A 256 -8.49 16.06 -5.46
C ARG A 256 -7.61 16.78 -6.51
N MET A 257 -6.75 16.03 -7.21
CA MET A 257 -5.74 16.58 -8.12
C MET A 257 -6.34 17.41 -9.26
N LEU A 258 -7.38 16.92 -9.93
CA LEU A 258 -7.99 17.67 -11.04
C LEU A 258 -8.66 18.96 -10.56
N GLY A 259 -9.34 18.93 -9.41
CA GLY A 259 -9.98 20.12 -8.86
C GLY A 259 -8.98 21.20 -8.46
N ILE A 260 -7.92 20.83 -7.71
CA ILE A 260 -6.92 21.81 -7.27
C ILE A 260 -6.14 22.40 -8.45
N THR A 261 -5.75 21.58 -9.43
CA THR A 261 -5.03 22.10 -10.62
C THR A 261 -5.92 23.02 -11.46
N THR A 262 -7.22 22.71 -11.59
CA THR A 262 -8.21 23.62 -12.24
C THR A 262 -8.33 24.93 -11.44
N GLY A 263 -8.43 24.84 -10.11
CA GLY A 263 -8.50 26.00 -9.24
C GLY A 263 -7.28 26.90 -9.35
N LEU A 264 -6.07 26.30 -9.39
CA LEU A 264 -4.83 27.04 -9.60
C LEU A 264 -4.76 27.74 -10.95
N VAL A 265 -5.32 27.17 -12.03
CA VAL A 265 -5.43 27.84 -13.33
C VAL A 265 -6.34 29.05 -13.21
N ILE A 266 -7.54 28.91 -12.65
CA ILE A 266 -8.50 30.02 -12.46
C ILE A 266 -7.85 31.13 -11.63
N LEU A 267 -7.26 30.77 -10.51
CA LEU A 267 -6.60 31.71 -9.61
C LEU A 267 -5.45 32.45 -10.32
N SER A 268 -4.58 31.74 -11.04
CA SER A 268 -3.43 32.34 -11.75
C SER A 268 -3.88 33.37 -12.78
N VAL A 269 -4.90 33.07 -13.55
CA VAL A 269 -5.45 34.02 -14.55
C VAL A 269 -5.99 35.27 -13.89
N ILE A 270 -6.75 35.12 -12.79
CA ILE A 270 -7.36 36.26 -12.08
C ILE A 270 -6.27 37.07 -11.34
N ALA A 271 -5.35 36.40 -10.64
CA ALA A 271 -4.33 37.04 -9.84
C ALA A 271 -3.34 37.84 -10.70
N VAL A 272 -2.76 37.19 -11.71
CA VAL A 272 -1.79 37.86 -12.60
C VAL A 272 -2.49 38.91 -13.45
N GLY A 273 -3.66 38.60 -14.02
CA GLY A 273 -4.44 39.54 -14.85
C GLY A 273 -4.92 40.77 -14.08
N GLY A 274 -5.29 40.63 -12.81
CA GLY A 274 -5.63 41.74 -11.91
C GLY A 274 -4.42 42.60 -11.58
N SER A 275 -3.31 41.95 -11.20
CA SER A 275 -2.05 42.64 -10.84
C SER A 275 -1.45 43.42 -12.03
N MET A 276 -1.50 42.88 -13.24
CA MET A 276 -1.06 43.60 -14.46
C MET A 276 -1.88 44.89 -14.72
N ARG A 277 -3.14 44.96 -14.28
CA ARG A 277 -3.99 46.15 -14.37
C ARG A 277 -3.85 47.12 -13.19
N GLY A 278 -2.93 46.85 -12.27
CA GLY A 278 -2.71 47.65 -11.09
C GLY A 278 -3.62 47.34 -9.91
N PHE A 279 -4.40 46.24 -9.95
CA PHE A 279 -5.23 45.77 -8.84
C PHE A 279 -4.56 44.68 -8.03
N GLY A 280 -5.17 44.30 -6.92
CA GLY A 280 -4.76 43.20 -6.07
C GLY A 280 -3.99 43.62 -4.83
N PRO A 281 -3.61 42.63 -3.99
CA PRO A 281 -3.00 42.87 -2.67
C PRO A 281 -1.71 43.67 -2.68
N TYR A 282 -1.06 43.77 -3.84
CA TYR A 282 0.22 44.44 -4.02
C TYR A 282 0.14 45.72 -4.87
N GLY A 283 -1.11 46.14 -5.20
CA GLY A 283 -1.35 47.25 -6.14
C GLY A 283 -0.73 48.59 -5.74
N HIS A 284 -0.62 48.87 -4.43
CA HIS A 284 0.00 50.10 -3.91
C HIS A 284 1.48 49.97 -3.52
N ALA A 285 1.94 48.71 -3.28
CA ALA A 285 3.28 48.48 -2.75
C ALA A 285 4.35 48.40 -3.84
N PHE A 286 3.97 48.09 -5.08
CA PHE A 286 4.88 47.86 -6.19
C PHE A 286 4.40 48.56 -7.47
N GLU A 287 5.30 48.84 -8.39
CA GLU A 287 5.01 49.50 -9.67
C GLU A 287 5.34 48.55 -10.85
N GLY A 288 4.63 48.73 -11.97
CA GLY A 288 4.93 48.09 -13.24
C GLY A 288 5.06 46.53 -13.18
N PRO A 289 6.19 46.00 -13.66
CA PRO A 289 6.41 44.53 -13.74
C PRO A 289 6.42 43.84 -12.38
N ASP A 290 6.87 44.51 -11.32
CA ASP A 290 7.00 43.93 -9.98
C ASP A 290 5.67 43.46 -9.38
N ARG A 291 4.58 44.13 -9.71
CA ARG A 291 3.21 43.70 -9.28
C ARG A 291 2.85 42.33 -9.82
N ALA A 292 3.13 42.10 -11.09
CA ALA A 292 2.85 40.81 -11.72
C ALA A 292 3.77 39.71 -11.15
N MET A 293 5.02 40.03 -10.91
CA MET A 293 6.00 39.15 -10.28
C MET A 293 5.56 38.74 -8.86
N MET A 294 5.08 39.70 -8.05
CA MET A 294 4.56 39.41 -6.71
C MET A 294 3.34 38.50 -6.74
N ALA A 295 2.44 38.68 -7.71
CA ALA A 295 1.31 37.77 -7.89
C ALA A 295 1.76 36.36 -8.32
N GLN A 296 2.76 36.26 -9.19
CA GLN A 296 3.35 34.97 -9.60
C GLN A 296 4.05 34.28 -8.44
N LEU A 297 4.82 35.01 -7.62
CA LEU A 297 5.42 34.51 -6.39
C LEU A 297 4.37 33.95 -5.42
N LEU A 298 3.29 34.70 -5.22
CA LEU A 298 2.19 34.27 -4.35
C LEU A 298 1.56 32.96 -4.84
N VAL A 299 1.36 32.82 -6.15
CA VAL A 299 0.80 31.59 -6.71
C VAL A 299 1.80 30.45 -6.61
N LEU A 300 3.06 30.65 -7.01
CA LEU A 300 4.09 29.59 -7.03
C LEU A 300 4.44 29.09 -5.62
N PHE A 301 4.60 29.99 -4.67
CA PHE A 301 5.10 29.62 -3.33
C PHE A 301 3.99 29.60 -2.27
N GLY A 302 2.92 30.37 -2.43
CA GLY A 302 1.82 30.41 -1.49
C GLY A 302 0.72 29.37 -1.78
N TYR A 303 0.34 29.19 -3.03
CA TYR A 303 -0.82 28.37 -3.37
C TYR A 303 -0.49 27.06 -4.07
N LEU A 304 0.51 27.01 -4.95
CA LEU A 304 0.91 25.78 -5.64
C LEU A 304 1.25 24.61 -4.69
N PRO A 305 1.92 24.83 -3.53
CA PRO A 305 2.19 23.74 -2.58
C PRO A 305 0.93 23.03 -2.08
N ILE A 306 -0.25 23.66 -2.11
CA ILE A 306 -1.51 23.03 -1.73
C ILE A 306 -1.83 21.83 -2.64
N MET A 307 -1.32 21.81 -3.87
CA MET A 307 -1.43 20.66 -4.76
C MET A 307 -0.79 19.39 -4.15
N LEU A 308 0.25 19.55 -3.32
CA LEU A 308 0.88 18.41 -2.63
C LEU A 308 -0.06 17.75 -1.61
N VAL A 309 -1.00 18.51 -1.03
CA VAL A 309 -2.04 17.96 -0.16
C VAL A 309 -2.95 17.02 -0.96
N ALA A 310 -3.36 17.40 -2.15
CA ALA A 310 -4.14 16.52 -3.03
C ALA A 310 -3.34 15.27 -3.43
N ALA A 311 -2.04 15.43 -3.73
CA ALA A 311 -1.15 14.31 -4.04
C ALA A 311 -1.04 13.33 -2.86
N LEU A 312 -0.83 13.85 -1.64
CA LEU A 312 -0.74 13.04 -0.41
C LEU A 312 -2.03 12.26 -0.15
N LEU A 313 -3.18 12.90 -0.31
CA LEU A 313 -4.47 12.26 -0.11
C LEU A 313 -4.72 11.16 -1.15
N GLU A 314 -4.34 11.37 -2.40
CA GLU A 314 -4.46 10.33 -3.45
C GLU A 314 -3.48 9.18 -3.23
N GLU A 315 -2.29 9.46 -2.76
CA GLU A 315 -1.30 8.45 -2.41
C GLU A 315 -1.78 7.59 -1.25
N ARG A 316 -2.32 8.21 -0.19
CA ARG A 316 -2.94 7.53 0.95
C ARG A 316 -4.09 6.61 0.51
N ASP A 317 -5.01 7.12 -0.32
CA ASP A 317 -6.14 6.33 -0.81
C ASP A 317 -5.66 5.10 -1.60
N ARG A 318 -4.63 5.25 -2.45
CA ARG A 318 -4.03 4.14 -3.19
C ARG A 318 -3.36 3.09 -2.29
N PHE A 319 -2.69 3.53 -1.21
CA PHE A 319 -2.12 2.60 -0.23
C PHE A 319 -3.21 1.84 0.52
N ALA A 320 -4.28 2.52 0.96
CA ALA A 320 -5.42 1.89 1.62
C ALA A 320 -6.10 0.85 0.72
N ASP A 321 -6.33 1.16 -0.56
CA ASP A 321 -6.91 0.23 -1.54
C ASP A 321 -6.01 -1.01 -1.76
N ARG A 322 -4.68 -0.81 -1.85
CA ARG A 322 -3.73 -1.92 -2.01
C ARG A 322 -3.69 -2.82 -0.78
N ALA A 323 -3.68 -2.24 0.42
CA ALA A 323 -3.71 -2.97 1.68
C ALA A 323 -4.99 -3.82 1.77
N ARG A 324 -6.15 -3.23 1.47
CA ARG A 324 -7.44 -3.94 1.45
C ARG A 324 -7.47 -5.09 0.44
N LEU A 325 -6.98 -4.86 -0.76
CA LEU A 325 -6.88 -5.92 -1.78
C LEU A 325 -5.91 -7.03 -1.37
N GLY A 326 -4.80 -6.69 -0.70
CA GLY A 326 -3.85 -7.64 -0.12
C GLY A 326 -4.52 -8.51 0.93
N GLN A 327 -5.25 -7.91 1.87
CA GLN A 327 -5.99 -8.62 2.91
C GLN A 327 -7.02 -9.60 2.32
N VAL A 328 -7.87 -9.14 1.40
CA VAL A 328 -8.87 -10.01 0.74
C VAL A 328 -8.22 -11.18 0.00
N ARG A 329 -7.06 -10.98 -0.62
CA ARG A 329 -6.32 -12.08 -1.27
C ARG A 329 -5.77 -13.09 -0.25
N ALA A 330 -5.22 -12.61 0.86
CA ALA A 330 -4.71 -13.46 1.93
C ALA A 330 -5.83 -14.30 2.57
N GLU A 331 -6.97 -13.68 2.86
CA GLU A 331 -8.17 -14.36 3.38
C GLU A 331 -8.66 -15.46 2.43
N ARG A 332 -8.80 -15.15 1.13
CA ARG A 332 -9.21 -16.16 0.12
C ARG A 332 -8.21 -17.29 -0.03
N ALA A 333 -6.91 -17.00 0.05
CA ALA A 333 -5.88 -18.04 -0.01
C ALA A 333 -5.94 -18.96 1.22
N SER A 334 -6.17 -18.39 2.41
CA SER A 334 -6.36 -19.16 3.64
C SER A 334 -7.60 -20.05 3.59
N GLU A 335 -8.74 -19.51 3.14
CA GLU A 335 -9.97 -20.29 2.95
C GLU A 335 -9.79 -21.44 1.94
N ALA A 336 -9.12 -21.15 0.80
CA ALA A 336 -8.86 -22.17 -0.22
C ALA A 336 -7.96 -23.29 0.32
N LYS A 337 -6.91 -22.95 1.10
CA LYS A 337 -6.04 -23.92 1.78
C LYS A 337 -6.85 -24.80 2.73
N SER A 338 -7.71 -24.20 3.55
CA SER A 338 -8.51 -24.96 4.53
C SER A 338 -9.54 -25.88 3.86
N ARG A 339 -10.20 -25.43 2.79
CA ARG A 339 -11.11 -26.28 2.00
C ARG A 339 -10.38 -27.45 1.36
N LEU A 340 -9.19 -27.21 0.80
CA LEU A 340 -8.37 -28.29 0.21
C LEU A 340 -8.04 -29.35 1.25
N LEU A 341 -7.54 -28.94 2.42
CA LEU A 341 -7.18 -29.85 3.50
C LEU A 341 -8.40 -30.65 4.00
N ALA A 342 -9.57 -29.99 4.12
CA ALA A 342 -10.81 -30.65 4.50
C ALA A 342 -11.24 -31.72 3.49
N ASN A 343 -11.17 -31.42 2.19
CA ASN A 343 -11.52 -32.37 1.13
C ASN A 343 -10.56 -33.56 1.12
N VAL A 344 -9.24 -33.31 1.21
CA VAL A 344 -8.21 -34.37 1.25
C VAL A 344 -8.42 -35.29 2.44
N ALA A 345 -8.67 -34.75 3.63
CA ALA A 345 -8.92 -35.57 4.83
C ALA A 345 -10.18 -36.44 4.66
N HIS A 346 -11.26 -35.91 4.06
CA HIS A 346 -12.46 -36.65 3.81
C HIS A 346 -12.24 -37.79 2.77
N GLU A 347 -11.49 -37.50 1.70
CA GLU A 347 -11.17 -38.48 0.67
C GLU A 347 -10.18 -39.56 1.15
N ILE A 348 -9.34 -39.29 2.14
CA ILE A 348 -8.50 -40.30 2.80
C ILE A 348 -9.34 -41.19 3.71
N LYS A 349 -10.29 -40.64 4.47
CA LYS A 349 -11.07 -41.38 5.45
C LYS A 349 -11.85 -42.53 4.81
N SER A 350 -12.43 -42.36 3.65
CA SER A 350 -13.27 -43.38 2.99
C SER A 350 -12.48 -44.65 2.61
N PRO A 351 -11.37 -44.61 1.85
CA PRO A 351 -10.60 -45.80 1.50
C PRO A 351 -9.93 -46.44 2.74
N VAL A 352 -9.47 -45.62 3.69
CA VAL A 352 -8.84 -46.10 4.94
C VAL A 352 -9.86 -46.87 5.78
N GLY A 353 -11.10 -46.39 5.91
CA GLY A 353 -12.19 -47.10 6.56
C GLY A 353 -12.48 -48.45 5.92
N GLY A 354 -12.42 -48.53 4.57
CA GLY A 354 -12.51 -49.81 3.84
C GLY A 354 -11.39 -50.79 4.19
N VAL A 355 -10.15 -50.30 4.27
CA VAL A 355 -8.97 -51.13 4.67
C VAL A 355 -9.13 -51.64 6.09
N ILE A 356 -9.57 -50.79 7.04
CA ILE A 356 -9.84 -51.20 8.42
C ILE A 356 -10.92 -52.29 8.44
N GLY A 357 -12.04 -52.10 7.76
CA GLY A 357 -13.13 -53.07 7.73
C GLY A 357 -12.70 -54.44 7.18
N ILE A 358 -11.99 -54.46 6.05
CA ILE A 358 -11.49 -55.71 5.46
C ILE A 358 -10.44 -56.35 6.38
N GLY A 359 -9.53 -55.57 6.98
CA GLY A 359 -8.53 -56.07 7.89
C GLY A 359 -9.13 -56.69 9.16
N GLU A 360 -10.16 -56.09 9.74
CA GLU A 360 -10.88 -56.66 10.91
C GLU A 360 -11.61 -57.94 10.56
N LEU A 361 -12.29 -58.04 9.40
CA LEU A 361 -12.93 -59.26 8.90
C LEU A 361 -11.89 -60.37 8.68
N TRP A 362 -10.71 -60.02 8.16
CA TRP A 362 -9.63 -60.96 7.93
C TRP A 362 -9.06 -61.44 9.24
N LYS A 363 -8.75 -60.56 10.19
CA LYS A 363 -8.27 -60.89 11.55
C LYS A 363 -9.25 -61.81 12.30
N ALA A 364 -10.55 -61.57 12.14
CA ALA A 364 -11.61 -62.37 12.77
C ALA A 364 -11.88 -63.73 12.08
N GLY A 365 -11.13 -64.04 11.01
CA GLY A 365 -11.32 -65.29 10.27
C GLY A 365 -12.61 -65.41 9.46
N GLN A 366 -13.35 -64.28 9.31
CA GLN A 366 -14.63 -64.27 8.57
C GLN A 366 -14.44 -64.36 7.05
N LEU A 367 -13.23 -64.15 6.54
CA LEU A 367 -12.85 -64.29 5.13
C LEU A 367 -12.23 -65.66 4.83
N GLY A 368 -12.22 -66.60 5.79
CA GLY A 368 -11.67 -67.94 5.70
C GLY A 368 -10.66 -68.23 6.82
N PRO A 369 -10.15 -69.48 6.92
CA PRO A 369 -9.16 -69.85 7.95
C PRO A 369 -7.90 -69.02 7.81
N VAL A 370 -7.38 -68.50 8.93
CA VAL A 370 -6.22 -67.57 8.97
C VAL A 370 -5.08 -68.25 9.74
N SER A 371 -3.86 -68.24 9.19
CA SER A 371 -2.66 -68.63 9.93
C SER A 371 -2.28 -67.56 10.93
N ALA A 372 -1.48 -67.91 11.97
CA ALA A 372 -0.98 -66.99 12.97
C ALA A 372 -0.26 -65.76 12.32
N THR A 373 0.58 -66.01 11.33
CA THR A 373 1.29 -64.95 10.58
C THR A 373 0.36 -64.03 9.81
N GLN A 374 -0.74 -64.60 9.23
CA GLN A 374 -1.75 -63.80 8.52
C GLN A 374 -2.55 -62.93 9.49
N ALA A 375 -2.84 -63.43 10.69
CA ALA A 375 -3.53 -62.67 11.72
C ALA A 375 -2.64 -61.47 12.22
N GLU A 376 -1.35 -61.68 12.41
CA GLU A 376 -0.40 -60.61 12.75
C GLU A 376 -0.28 -59.57 11.65
N MET A 377 -0.24 -59.98 10.38
CA MET A 377 -0.25 -59.07 9.22
C MET A 377 -1.53 -58.26 9.16
N ALA A 378 -2.69 -58.86 9.35
CA ALA A 378 -3.99 -58.17 9.38
C ALA A 378 -4.03 -57.16 10.54
N GLU A 379 -3.51 -57.51 11.72
CA GLU A 379 -3.42 -56.59 12.86
C GLU A 379 -2.52 -55.41 12.57
N MET A 380 -1.35 -55.62 11.96
CA MET A 380 -0.43 -54.55 11.57
C MET A 380 -1.08 -53.63 10.53
N LEU A 381 -1.80 -54.17 9.53
CA LEU A 381 -2.52 -53.44 8.51
C LEU A 381 -3.62 -52.56 9.12
N VAL A 382 -4.44 -53.10 10.01
CA VAL A 382 -5.50 -52.36 10.72
C VAL A 382 -4.87 -51.25 11.61
N LYS A 383 -3.79 -51.54 12.31
CA LYS A 383 -3.07 -50.57 13.15
C LYS A 383 -2.57 -49.40 12.30
N THR A 384 -1.94 -49.71 11.16
CA THR A 384 -1.41 -48.66 10.25
C THR A 384 -2.53 -47.83 9.64
N ALA A 385 -3.62 -48.46 9.23
CA ALA A 385 -4.79 -47.78 8.67
C ALA A 385 -5.44 -46.85 9.70
N ARG A 386 -5.60 -47.27 10.96
CA ARG A 386 -6.09 -46.39 12.04
C ARG A 386 -5.17 -45.20 12.33
N GLN A 387 -3.85 -45.38 12.18
CA GLN A 387 -2.89 -44.25 12.30
C GLN A 387 -3.10 -43.21 11.19
N VAL A 388 -3.33 -43.65 9.94
CA VAL A 388 -3.62 -42.75 8.82
C VAL A 388 -4.98 -42.03 9.02
N GLU A 389 -6.01 -42.73 9.53
CA GLU A 389 -7.29 -42.12 9.86
C GLU A 389 -7.15 -41.02 10.93
N ALA A 390 -6.39 -41.28 12.00
CA ALA A 390 -6.10 -40.31 13.06
C ALA A 390 -5.35 -39.10 12.51
N LEU A 391 -4.35 -39.31 11.66
CA LEU A 391 -3.61 -38.22 10.99
C LEU A 391 -4.51 -37.34 10.13
N ALA A 392 -5.41 -37.95 9.34
CA ALA A 392 -6.36 -37.22 8.51
C ALA A 392 -7.34 -36.38 9.37
N HIS A 393 -7.75 -36.92 10.52
CA HIS A 393 -8.61 -36.20 11.46
C HIS A 393 -7.89 -35.00 12.09
N ASP A 394 -6.65 -35.20 12.58
CA ASP A 394 -5.84 -34.15 13.17
C ASP A 394 -5.58 -33.01 12.15
N LEU A 395 -5.28 -33.36 10.88
CA LEU A 395 -5.09 -32.39 9.80
C LEU A 395 -6.34 -31.55 9.55
N LEU A 396 -7.51 -32.19 9.58
CA LEU A 396 -8.80 -31.53 9.41
C LEU A 396 -9.10 -30.58 10.58
N ASP A 397 -8.79 -30.99 11.80
CA ASP A 397 -8.98 -30.16 13.00
C ASP A 397 -8.07 -28.91 12.96
N VAL A 398 -6.80 -29.06 12.56
CA VAL A 398 -5.89 -27.92 12.35
C VAL A 398 -6.42 -26.99 11.27
N ALA A 399 -6.83 -27.52 10.12
CA ALA A 399 -7.36 -26.72 9.02
C ALA A 399 -8.62 -25.92 9.41
N ARG A 400 -9.51 -26.53 10.19
CA ARG A 400 -10.71 -25.88 10.73
C ARG A 400 -10.37 -24.82 11.78
N ALA A 401 -9.40 -25.10 12.64
CA ALA A 401 -8.94 -24.16 13.66
C ALA A 401 -8.23 -22.94 13.05
N GLU A 402 -7.39 -23.15 12.01
CA GLU A 402 -6.73 -22.07 11.26
C GLU A 402 -7.72 -21.17 10.52
N SER A 403 -8.79 -21.73 9.95
CA SER A 403 -9.81 -20.97 9.21
C SER A 403 -10.84 -20.24 10.10
N GLY A 404 -10.76 -20.42 11.42
CA GLY A 404 -11.76 -19.89 12.35
C GLY A 404 -13.11 -20.60 12.29
N ALA A 405 -13.19 -21.76 11.61
CA ALA A 405 -14.42 -22.55 11.50
C ALA A 405 -14.75 -23.34 12.80
N VAL A 406 -13.79 -23.47 13.70
CA VAL A 406 -14.01 -24.06 15.03
C VAL A 406 -14.70 -23.03 15.92
N LYS A 407 -15.96 -23.26 16.23
CA LYS A 407 -16.68 -22.49 17.25
C LYS A 407 -16.36 -23.08 18.62
N VAL A 408 -15.93 -22.24 19.56
CA VAL A 408 -15.73 -22.60 20.96
C VAL A 408 -16.88 -22.06 21.80
N GLU A 409 -17.43 -22.90 22.66
CA GLU A 409 -18.48 -22.51 23.60
C GLU A 409 -17.87 -22.31 25.00
N LEU A 410 -17.48 -21.09 25.31
CA LEU A 410 -16.90 -20.76 26.60
C LEU A 410 -17.94 -20.83 27.71
N ARG A 411 -17.73 -21.70 28.70
CA ARG A 411 -18.59 -21.88 29.88
C ARG A 411 -17.71 -22.05 31.12
N PRO A 412 -18.19 -21.70 32.33
CA PRO A 412 -17.51 -22.04 33.57
C PRO A 412 -17.26 -23.56 33.62
N THR A 413 -15.99 -23.95 33.62
CA THR A 413 -15.55 -25.35 33.58
C THR A 413 -14.79 -25.70 34.86
N ASP A 414 -15.22 -26.76 35.55
CA ASP A 414 -14.51 -27.32 36.72
C ASP A 414 -13.22 -28.01 36.29
N ILE A 415 -12.10 -27.40 36.60
CA ILE A 415 -10.77 -27.91 36.21
C ILE A 415 -10.36 -29.16 36.96
N PRO A 416 -10.49 -29.25 38.29
CA PRO A 416 -10.19 -30.49 39.04
C PRO A 416 -10.94 -31.72 38.51
N GLY A 417 -12.25 -31.61 38.31
CA GLY A 417 -13.05 -32.71 37.80
C GLY A 417 -12.61 -33.16 36.41
N MET A 418 -12.40 -32.19 35.50
CA MET A 418 -11.90 -32.49 34.15
C MET A 418 -10.52 -33.13 34.15
N LEU A 419 -9.60 -32.67 34.98
CA LEU A 419 -8.26 -33.26 35.09
C LEU A 419 -8.28 -34.69 35.64
N GLU A 420 -9.17 -34.97 36.60
CA GLU A 420 -9.33 -36.33 37.13
C GLU A 420 -9.85 -37.31 36.06
N ASP A 421 -10.79 -36.86 35.20
CA ASP A 421 -11.27 -37.67 34.10
C ASP A 421 -10.15 -37.95 33.07
N VAL A 422 -9.37 -36.92 32.69
CA VAL A 422 -8.23 -37.10 31.77
C VAL A 422 -7.15 -38.00 32.40
N ARG A 423 -6.84 -37.83 33.68
CA ARG A 423 -5.88 -38.70 34.43
C ARG A 423 -6.31 -40.16 34.35
N ARG A 424 -7.58 -40.45 34.67
CA ARG A 424 -8.13 -41.81 34.63
C ARG A 424 -8.06 -42.41 33.24
N ALA A 425 -8.49 -41.65 32.23
CA ALA A 425 -8.47 -42.09 30.82
C ALA A 425 -7.02 -42.36 30.35
N THR A 426 -6.06 -41.52 30.75
CA THR A 426 -4.65 -41.68 30.39
C THR A 426 -4.04 -42.91 31.06
N ALA A 427 -4.38 -43.20 32.33
CA ALA A 427 -3.87 -44.35 33.05
C ALA A 427 -4.26 -45.71 32.45
N LEU A 428 -5.35 -45.78 31.69
CA LEU A 428 -5.82 -46.98 31.00
C LEU A 428 -5.09 -47.22 29.67
N ARG A 429 -4.27 -46.31 29.20
CA ARG A 429 -3.58 -46.43 27.92
C ARG A 429 -2.40 -47.40 27.98
N PRO A 430 -2.12 -48.15 26.91
CA PRO A 430 -0.97 -49.06 26.86
C PRO A 430 0.39 -48.36 27.04
N ASP A 431 0.54 -47.13 26.53
CA ASP A 431 1.76 -46.30 26.62
C ASP A 431 1.96 -45.67 28.00
N ALA A 432 0.97 -45.80 28.88
CA ALA A 432 1.02 -45.34 30.26
C ALA A 432 1.23 -46.48 31.29
N GLN A 433 1.37 -47.72 30.83
CA GLN A 433 1.60 -48.88 31.74
C GLN A 433 2.91 -48.71 32.53
N GLY A 434 2.81 -48.84 33.85
CA GLY A 434 3.96 -48.66 34.76
C GLY A 434 4.21 -47.21 35.17
N LEU A 435 3.49 -46.23 34.64
CA LEU A 435 3.61 -44.84 35.07
C LEU A 435 2.66 -44.54 36.24
N ARG A 436 3.20 -43.84 37.25
CA ARG A 436 2.40 -43.27 38.33
C ARG A 436 1.81 -41.94 37.90
N MET A 437 0.49 -41.77 38.03
CA MET A 437 -0.22 -40.53 37.68
C MET A 437 -0.76 -39.85 38.91
N GLU A 438 -0.29 -38.64 39.15
CA GLU A 438 -0.65 -37.83 40.33
C GLU A 438 -1.49 -36.62 39.88
N LEU A 439 -2.46 -36.24 40.70
CA LEU A 439 -3.26 -35.02 40.53
C LEU A 439 -3.04 -34.12 41.75
N VAL A 440 -2.64 -32.89 41.52
CA VAL A 440 -2.38 -31.86 42.54
C VAL A 440 -3.18 -30.60 42.18
N CYS A 441 -4.13 -30.23 43.03
CA CYS A 441 -4.93 -29.01 42.87
C CYS A 441 -4.60 -28.08 44.04
N GLU A 442 -4.10 -26.88 43.71
CA GLU A 442 -3.67 -25.86 44.69
C GLU A 442 -4.68 -24.70 44.71
N GLY A 443 -5.46 -24.61 45.78
CA GLY A 443 -6.49 -23.58 45.98
C GLY A 443 -7.92 -24.08 45.73
N ASP A 444 -8.90 -23.30 46.21
CA ASP A 444 -10.32 -23.58 46.04
C ASP A 444 -10.89 -22.85 44.79
N GLY A 445 -11.96 -23.40 44.21
CA GLY A 445 -12.70 -22.75 43.15
C GLY A 445 -11.91 -22.61 41.82
N LEU A 446 -11.15 -23.64 41.43
CA LEU A 446 -10.42 -23.70 40.16
C LEU A 446 -11.40 -23.89 38.99
N VAL A 447 -12.09 -22.82 38.65
CA VAL A 447 -13.06 -22.76 37.54
C VAL A 447 -12.53 -21.79 36.46
N ALA A 448 -12.36 -22.29 35.24
CA ALA A 448 -11.90 -21.49 34.11
C ALA A 448 -13.04 -21.27 33.10
N LEU A 449 -13.00 -20.16 32.38
CA LEU A 449 -13.90 -19.90 31.27
C LEU A 449 -13.37 -20.63 30.04
N ALA A 450 -13.91 -21.83 29.75
CA ALA A 450 -13.41 -22.71 28.71
C ALA A 450 -14.51 -23.51 28.02
N ASP A 451 -14.21 -24.03 26.83
CA ASP A 451 -14.96 -25.11 26.19
C ASP A 451 -14.42 -26.44 26.76
N SER A 452 -15.22 -27.07 27.62
CA SER A 452 -14.82 -28.29 28.34
C SER A 452 -14.33 -29.40 27.40
N GLN A 453 -15.01 -29.62 26.26
CA GLN A 453 -14.65 -30.65 25.30
C GLN A 453 -13.30 -30.35 24.64
N ARG A 454 -13.09 -29.12 24.20
CA ARG A 454 -11.84 -28.69 23.56
C ARG A 454 -10.67 -28.65 24.55
N LEU A 455 -10.93 -28.20 25.77
CA LEU A 455 -9.91 -28.22 26.83
C LEU A 455 -9.51 -29.65 27.20
N THR A 456 -10.46 -30.56 27.33
CA THR A 456 -10.18 -31.99 27.54
C THR A 456 -9.30 -32.55 26.41
N GLN A 457 -9.59 -32.19 25.14
CA GLN A 457 -8.78 -32.58 23.98
C GLN A 457 -7.33 -32.07 24.10
N VAL A 458 -7.15 -30.80 24.51
CA VAL A 458 -5.82 -30.21 24.76
C VAL A 458 -5.05 -30.98 25.84
N ILE A 459 -5.66 -31.15 27.01
CA ILE A 459 -4.97 -31.76 28.14
C ILE A 459 -4.70 -33.26 27.88
N ALA A 460 -5.61 -33.96 27.21
CA ALA A 460 -5.38 -35.35 26.80
C ALA A 460 -4.19 -35.49 25.83
N ASN A 461 -4.01 -34.51 24.92
CA ASN A 461 -2.85 -34.46 24.03
C ASN A 461 -1.55 -34.22 24.79
N LEU A 462 -1.53 -33.29 25.76
CA LEU A 462 -0.37 -33.05 26.62
C LEU A 462 -0.04 -34.26 27.47
N ALA A 463 -1.04 -34.93 28.05
CA ALA A 463 -0.91 -36.14 28.84
C ALA A 463 -0.36 -37.33 28.01
N SER A 464 -0.85 -37.48 26.77
CA SER A 464 -0.33 -38.49 25.84
C SER A 464 1.16 -38.25 25.52
N ASN A 465 1.58 -37.01 25.33
CA ASN A 465 2.96 -36.66 25.08
C ASN A 465 3.83 -36.96 26.34
N ALA A 466 3.34 -36.58 27.52
CA ALA A 466 4.04 -36.89 28.79
C ALA A 466 4.20 -38.40 29.01
N ALA A 467 3.20 -39.22 28.67
CA ALA A 467 3.29 -40.67 28.76
C ALA A 467 4.31 -41.26 27.77
N LYS A 468 4.33 -40.78 26.53
CA LYS A 468 5.20 -41.25 25.45
C LYS A 468 6.67 -40.86 25.64
N TYR A 469 6.93 -39.65 26.07
CA TYR A 469 8.28 -39.06 26.13
C TYR A 469 8.82 -38.94 27.54
N GLY A 470 7.93 -38.94 28.55
CA GLY A 470 8.27 -38.87 29.96
C GLY A 470 8.36 -40.23 30.66
N GLY A 471 8.17 -41.35 29.94
CA GLY A 471 8.08 -42.70 30.50
C GLY A 471 9.32 -43.14 31.30
N SER A 472 10.52 -42.67 30.96
CA SER A 472 11.76 -42.94 31.72
C SER A 472 11.71 -42.37 33.16
N GLY A 473 10.90 -41.36 33.43
CA GLY A 473 10.78 -40.69 34.73
C GLY A 473 9.79 -41.34 35.70
N GLY A 474 9.01 -42.34 35.28
CA GLY A 474 8.10 -43.14 36.13
C GLY A 474 6.87 -42.40 36.69
N VAL A 475 6.75 -41.10 36.51
CA VAL A 475 5.62 -40.28 37.01
C VAL A 475 5.19 -39.19 36.05
N VAL A 476 3.86 -38.99 35.93
CA VAL A 476 3.24 -37.86 35.26
C VAL A 476 2.34 -37.14 36.27
N ILE A 477 2.54 -35.84 36.45
CA ILE A 477 1.79 -35.04 37.42
C ILE A 477 0.87 -34.06 36.65
N PHE A 478 -0.40 -34.09 36.99
CA PHE A 478 -1.38 -33.09 36.56
C PHE A 478 -1.51 -32.07 37.69
N ARG A 479 -1.19 -30.81 37.44
CA ARG A 479 -1.30 -29.77 38.46
C ARG A 479 -2.22 -28.66 37.97
N ALA A 480 -3.08 -28.17 38.85
CA ALA A 480 -3.86 -26.97 38.62
C ALA A 480 -3.65 -26.00 39.76
N CYS A 481 -3.45 -24.72 39.42
CA CYS A 481 -3.30 -23.66 40.41
C CYS A 481 -3.93 -22.37 39.93
N ARG A 482 -4.30 -21.51 40.87
CA ARG A 482 -4.83 -20.18 40.57
C ARG A 482 -3.67 -19.24 40.26
N ILE A 483 -3.81 -18.45 39.18
CA ILE A 483 -2.94 -17.33 38.85
C ILE A 483 -3.72 -16.03 38.97
N HIS A 484 -3.05 -14.87 38.83
CA HIS A 484 -3.64 -13.55 39.10
C HIS A 484 -5.01 -13.34 38.42
N ASP A 485 -5.10 -13.65 37.13
CA ASP A 485 -6.32 -13.43 36.33
C ASP A 485 -6.93 -14.72 35.74
N GLY A 486 -6.53 -15.89 36.26
CA GLY A 486 -6.97 -17.14 35.64
C GLY A 486 -6.60 -18.39 36.40
N VAL A 487 -6.67 -19.51 35.68
CA VAL A 487 -6.28 -20.83 36.13
C VAL A 487 -5.16 -21.35 35.22
N ARG A 488 -4.08 -21.82 35.84
CA ARG A 488 -2.97 -22.50 35.16
C ARG A 488 -3.07 -24.00 35.40
N ILE A 489 -3.00 -24.74 34.30
CA ILE A 489 -3.00 -26.20 34.27
C ILE A 489 -1.64 -26.64 33.76
N GLU A 490 -1.02 -27.58 34.43
CA GLU A 490 0.30 -28.11 34.07
C GLU A 490 0.25 -29.64 33.97
N VAL A 491 0.91 -30.15 32.92
CA VAL A 491 1.23 -31.59 32.78
C VAL A 491 2.74 -31.72 32.83
N ILE A 492 3.23 -32.38 33.87
CA ILE A 492 4.64 -32.45 34.22
C ILE A 492 5.13 -33.89 34.05
N ASP A 493 6.17 -34.08 33.28
CA ASP A 493 6.90 -35.34 33.18
C ASP A 493 8.34 -35.20 33.64
N ARG A 494 9.00 -36.33 33.90
CA ARG A 494 10.41 -36.41 34.30
C ARG A 494 11.25 -37.16 33.25
N GLY A 495 10.95 -36.97 31.99
CA GLY A 495 11.68 -37.57 30.86
C GLY A 495 12.98 -36.86 30.51
N ASP A 496 13.47 -37.06 29.29
CA ASP A 496 14.76 -36.56 28.82
C ASP A 496 14.82 -35.03 28.67
N GLY A 497 13.65 -34.33 28.69
CA GLY A 497 13.57 -32.90 28.54
C GLY A 497 13.91 -32.40 27.13
N LEU A 498 13.86 -31.07 26.95
CA LEU A 498 13.98 -30.39 25.64
C LEU A 498 15.02 -29.27 25.71
N SER A 499 15.88 -29.17 24.68
CA SER A 499 16.76 -28.01 24.51
C SER A 499 15.95 -26.74 24.17
N VAL A 500 16.53 -25.55 24.37
CA VAL A 500 15.89 -24.25 24.08
C VAL A 500 15.48 -24.16 22.62
N GLU A 501 16.33 -24.63 21.71
CA GLU A 501 16.03 -24.62 20.26
C GLU A 501 14.80 -25.48 19.93
N LYS A 502 14.68 -26.65 20.56
CA LYS A 502 13.52 -27.54 20.37
C LYS A 502 12.24 -26.95 20.94
N GLN A 503 12.32 -26.22 22.06
CA GLN A 503 11.14 -25.57 22.65
C GLN A 503 10.54 -24.50 21.74
N THR A 504 11.34 -23.76 20.98
CA THR A 504 10.84 -22.71 20.03
C THR A 504 10.07 -23.30 18.86
N GLN A 505 10.39 -24.52 18.44
CA GLN A 505 9.79 -25.18 17.28
C GLN A 505 8.69 -26.20 17.67
N LEU A 506 8.44 -26.38 18.94
CA LEU A 506 7.59 -27.45 19.47
C LEU A 506 6.13 -27.39 19.02
N PHE A 507 5.63 -26.18 18.76
CA PHE A 507 4.25 -25.92 18.33
C PHE A 507 4.10 -25.76 16.82
N GLU A 508 5.17 -26.00 16.04
CA GLU A 508 5.09 -25.98 14.58
C GLU A 508 4.42 -27.26 14.07
N PRO A 509 3.44 -27.14 13.15
CA PRO A 509 2.78 -28.32 12.57
C PRO A 509 3.80 -29.23 11.86
N PHE A 510 3.62 -30.55 11.98
CA PHE A 510 4.48 -31.59 11.38
C PHE A 510 5.93 -31.64 11.88
N ASN A 511 6.32 -30.82 12.84
CA ASN A 511 7.66 -30.84 13.39
C ASN A 511 7.76 -31.88 14.53
N ARG A 512 8.64 -32.88 14.36
CA ARG A 512 8.91 -33.93 15.36
C ARG A 512 10.28 -33.77 16.07
N LEU A 513 10.89 -32.61 15.90
CA LEU A 513 12.14 -32.22 16.59
C LEU A 513 13.30 -33.21 16.37
N GLY A 514 13.39 -33.86 15.20
CA GLY A 514 14.41 -34.84 14.85
C GLY A 514 14.05 -36.28 15.21
N LEU A 515 12.81 -36.54 15.65
CA LEU A 515 12.32 -37.88 15.99
C LEU A 515 11.55 -38.56 14.84
N GLU A 516 11.76 -38.14 13.59
CA GLU A 516 11.05 -38.69 12.41
C GLU A 516 11.29 -40.19 12.21
N ARG A 517 12.45 -40.71 12.65
CA ARG A 517 12.84 -42.12 12.57
C ARG A 517 12.67 -42.88 13.87
N SER A 518 12.10 -42.28 14.94
CA SER A 518 11.87 -42.91 16.21
C SER A 518 10.72 -43.90 16.15
N THR A 519 10.78 -44.93 16.96
CA THR A 519 9.68 -45.91 17.18
C THR A 519 8.49 -45.32 17.93
N VAL A 520 8.62 -44.13 18.51
CA VAL A 520 7.55 -43.46 19.24
C VAL A 520 6.52 -42.91 18.24
N GLU A 521 5.28 -43.35 18.38
CA GLU A 521 4.16 -42.95 17.50
C GLU A 521 3.78 -41.48 17.72
N GLY A 522 3.67 -40.70 16.61
CA GLY A 522 3.20 -39.31 16.63
C GLY A 522 3.40 -38.61 15.29
N HIS A 523 2.51 -37.70 14.96
CA HIS A 523 2.49 -37.01 13.64
C HIS A 523 2.95 -35.55 13.70
N GLY A 524 3.30 -35.02 14.89
CA GLY A 524 3.75 -33.64 15.08
C GLY A 524 2.63 -32.60 14.88
N ILE A 525 1.36 -32.99 14.96
CA ILE A 525 0.21 -32.08 14.76
C ILE A 525 -0.45 -31.71 16.10
N GLY A 526 -0.43 -32.61 17.07
CA GLY A 526 -1.21 -32.48 18.30
C GLY A 526 -0.90 -31.19 19.08
N LEU A 527 0.37 -30.84 19.26
CA LEU A 527 0.75 -29.60 20.00
C LEU A 527 0.36 -28.32 19.24
N ALA A 528 0.46 -28.31 17.92
CA ALA A 528 0.01 -27.20 17.10
C ALA A 528 -1.52 -27.00 17.23
N LEU A 529 -2.28 -28.10 17.20
CA LEU A 529 -3.73 -28.07 17.43
C LEU A 529 -4.05 -27.61 18.86
N ALA A 530 -3.36 -28.14 19.88
CA ALA A 530 -3.54 -27.74 21.26
C ALA A 530 -3.32 -26.23 21.44
N LYS A 531 -2.27 -25.68 20.88
CA LYS A 531 -2.00 -24.23 20.89
C LYS A 531 -3.16 -23.45 20.30
N ARG A 532 -3.62 -23.85 19.12
CA ARG A 532 -4.72 -23.15 18.46
C ARG A 532 -6.04 -23.21 19.21
N LEU A 533 -6.37 -24.37 19.81
CA LEU A 533 -7.57 -24.54 20.63
C LEU A 533 -7.52 -23.70 21.92
N VAL A 534 -6.35 -23.54 22.54
CA VAL A 534 -6.16 -22.68 23.71
C VAL A 534 -6.28 -21.20 23.32
N GLU A 535 -5.65 -20.77 22.22
CA GLU A 535 -5.75 -19.39 21.72
C GLU A 535 -7.19 -19.01 21.37
N LEU A 536 -7.98 -19.91 20.77
CA LEU A 536 -9.40 -19.69 20.48
C LEU A 536 -10.26 -19.50 21.75
N GLN A 537 -9.79 -20.00 22.88
CA GLN A 537 -10.43 -19.82 24.20
C GLN A 537 -9.90 -18.60 24.97
N GLY A 538 -9.05 -17.78 24.32
CA GLY A 538 -8.46 -16.58 24.95
C GLY A 538 -7.34 -16.89 25.95
N GLY A 539 -6.82 -18.12 25.93
CA GLY A 539 -5.73 -18.58 26.80
C GLY A 539 -4.36 -18.56 26.13
N SER A 540 -3.35 -19.01 26.89
CA SER A 540 -1.99 -19.22 26.42
C SER A 540 -1.48 -20.62 26.79
N ILE A 541 -0.58 -21.19 25.97
CA ILE A 541 0.05 -22.49 26.18
C ILE A 541 1.56 -22.37 25.99
N GLY A 542 2.32 -23.10 26.76
CA GLY A 542 3.76 -23.12 26.63
C GLY A 542 4.41 -24.36 27.29
N VAL A 543 5.73 -24.36 27.29
CA VAL A 543 6.56 -25.40 27.89
C VAL A 543 7.70 -24.78 28.66
N THR A 544 8.07 -25.41 29.76
CA THR A 544 9.30 -25.16 30.53
C THR A 544 10.04 -26.48 30.65
N SER A 545 11.25 -26.56 30.12
CA SER A 545 12.01 -27.81 30.10
C SER A 545 13.51 -27.53 30.08
N ALA A 546 14.29 -28.49 30.59
CA ALA A 546 15.73 -28.52 30.41
C ALA A 546 16.17 -29.97 30.13
N PRO A 547 17.24 -30.20 29.35
CA PRO A 547 17.76 -31.54 29.10
C PRO A 547 18.03 -32.30 30.39
N GLY A 548 17.48 -33.52 30.51
CA GLY A 548 17.61 -34.40 31.68
C GLY A 548 16.72 -34.04 32.87
N GLN A 549 15.84 -33.01 32.76
CA GLN A 549 14.97 -32.58 33.88
C GLN A 549 13.47 -32.75 33.59
N GLY A 550 13.13 -33.40 32.47
CA GLY A 550 11.74 -33.54 32.03
C GLY A 550 11.17 -32.29 31.42
N ALA A 551 9.84 -32.27 31.25
CA ALA A 551 9.13 -31.12 30.71
C ALA A 551 7.86 -30.79 31.51
N THR A 552 7.56 -29.51 31.62
CA THR A 552 6.31 -28.97 32.17
C THR A 552 5.58 -28.26 31.06
N PHE A 553 4.52 -28.85 30.53
CA PHE A 553 3.60 -28.22 29.62
C PHE A 553 2.53 -27.50 30.43
N TRP A 554 2.27 -26.25 30.11
CA TRP A 554 1.29 -25.45 30.83
C TRP A 554 0.27 -24.78 29.88
N VAL A 555 -0.93 -24.64 30.40
CA VAL A 555 -2.05 -23.92 29.78
C VAL A 555 -2.59 -22.91 30.78
N GLU A 556 -2.76 -21.66 30.36
CA GLU A 556 -3.39 -20.61 31.16
C GLU A 556 -4.69 -20.20 30.51
N LEU A 557 -5.75 -20.13 31.28
CA LEU A 557 -7.09 -19.75 30.84
C LEU A 557 -7.68 -18.69 31.79
N PRO A 558 -8.53 -17.77 31.27
CA PRO A 558 -9.23 -16.81 32.12
C PRO A 558 -10.07 -17.52 33.20
N ALA A 559 -10.14 -16.95 34.40
CA ALA A 559 -11.07 -17.40 35.44
C ALA A 559 -12.51 -17.15 34.99
N ALA A 560 -13.44 -18.01 35.46
CA ALA A 560 -14.86 -17.88 35.20
C ALA A 560 -15.55 -16.94 36.20
#